data_8afb562eeccd5ba2f1428d46e15b1a6f
#
_entry.id   8afb562eeccd5ba2f1428d46e15b1a6f
#
_cell.length_a   1.000
_cell.length_b   1.000
_cell.length_c   1.000
_cell.angle_alpha   90.00
_cell.angle_beta   90.00
_cell.angle_gamma   90.00
#
_symmetry.space_group_name_H-M   'P 1'
#
loop_
_entity.id
_entity.type
_entity.pdbx_description
1 polymer ?
#
loop_
_entity_poly.entity_id
_entity_poly.type
_entity_poly.pdbx_seq_one_letter_code
_entity_poly.pdbx_strand_id
1 'polypeptide(L)'
;SVNIQEVVVTGEKNIVEKTQTSMIEVPIEQIKTIPALLGEVDVSKAIQLLPGVQSSEGSSGFYVRGGGPDQNLILLDGVPVYNASHIGGLFSVFNADAIKTVRLTKGGFPARFGGRLSSVLQIDMKEGNMKEFRGDATIGLISSKLTLEGPIFKDKTSFIVAGRRTYADLFVKPFMPESTDLTLYFYDLNAK
;
A
#
# COMPACT_ATOMS: atom_id res chain seq x y z
N SER A 1 -30.70 -4.12 39.92
CA SER A 1 -30.07 -5.18 39.15
C SER A 1 -29.33 -4.55 37.99
N VAL A 2 -27.99 -4.62 38.06
CA VAL A 2 -27.09 -4.17 36.98
C VAL A 2 -26.97 -5.31 35.99
N ASN A 3 -27.47 -5.12 34.78
CA ASN A 3 -27.35 -6.08 33.71
C ASN A 3 -25.94 -5.89 33.07
N ILE A 4 -25.02 -6.77 33.40
CA ILE A 4 -23.70 -6.81 32.79
C ILE A 4 -23.88 -7.57 31.47
N GLN A 5 -23.75 -6.86 30.34
CA GLN A 5 -23.68 -7.50 29.03
C GLN A 5 -22.38 -8.29 28.94
N GLU A 6 -22.51 -9.57 28.65
CA GLU A 6 -21.39 -10.47 28.42
C GLU A 6 -20.58 -9.95 27.19
N VAL A 7 -19.33 -9.55 27.41
CA VAL A 7 -18.39 -9.23 26.33
C VAL A 7 -17.82 -10.56 25.84
N VAL A 8 -18.37 -11.10 24.78
CA VAL A 8 -17.79 -12.26 24.09
C VAL A 8 -16.56 -11.78 23.32
N VAL A 9 -15.38 -11.98 23.89
CA VAL A 9 -14.12 -11.84 23.18
C VAL A 9 -13.96 -13.07 22.28
N THR A 10 -14.37 -12.96 21.01
CA THR A 10 -14.02 -13.96 20.01
C THR A 10 -12.53 -13.85 19.76
N GLY A 11 -11.76 -14.80 20.29
CA GLY A 11 -10.33 -14.93 20.00
C GLY A 11 -10.10 -15.06 18.50
N GLU A 12 -8.94 -14.59 18.02
CA GLU A 12 -8.51 -14.78 16.64
C GLU A 12 -8.69 -16.25 16.23
N LYS A 13 -9.34 -16.49 15.08
CA LYS A 13 -9.49 -17.83 14.52
C LYS A 13 -8.15 -18.53 14.52
N ASN A 14 -8.08 -19.70 15.14
CA ASN A 14 -6.88 -20.52 15.21
C ASN A 14 -6.22 -20.63 13.82
N ILE A 15 -4.90 -20.49 13.77
CA ILE A 15 -4.07 -20.62 12.56
C ILE A 15 -4.36 -21.93 11.80
N VAL A 16 -4.80 -22.97 12.51
CA VAL A 16 -5.19 -24.28 11.97
C VAL A 16 -6.46 -24.22 11.10
N GLU A 17 -7.33 -23.24 11.30
CA GLU A 17 -8.56 -23.06 10.50
C GLU A 17 -8.34 -22.19 9.25
N LYS A 18 -7.18 -21.52 9.12
CA LYS A 18 -6.83 -20.78 7.92
C LYS A 18 -6.38 -21.76 6.84
N THR A 19 -7.23 -22.01 5.87
CA THR A 19 -7.00 -22.87 4.70
C THR A 19 -5.80 -22.46 3.82
N GLN A 20 -5.19 -21.29 4.10
CA GLN A 20 -4.04 -20.75 3.37
C GLN A 20 -2.91 -20.40 4.32
N THR A 21 -2.04 -21.35 4.61
CA THR A 21 -0.87 -21.18 5.50
C THR A 21 0.23 -20.25 4.93
N SER A 22 0.14 -19.87 3.65
CA SER A 22 1.15 -19.05 2.96
C SER A 22 0.70 -17.60 2.74
N MET A 23 -0.46 -17.18 3.26
CA MET A 23 -0.96 -15.81 3.13
C MET A 23 -0.64 -15.00 4.40
N ILE A 24 -0.08 -13.82 4.19
CA ILE A 24 0.13 -12.80 5.23
C ILE A 24 -0.76 -11.61 4.89
N GLU A 25 -1.57 -11.19 5.83
CA GLU A 25 -2.39 -9.99 5.72
C GLU A 25 -1.88 -8.94 6.71
N VAL A 26 -1.64 -7.72 6.21
CA VAL A 26 -1.16 -6.60 6.99
C VAL A 26 -2.11 -5.41 6.80
N PRO A 27 -2.83 -5.00 7.84
CA PRO A 27 -3.60 -3.76 7.83
C PRO A 27 -2.70 -2.54 7.60
N ILE A 28 -3.20 -1.53 6.91
CA ILE A 28 -2.41 -0.34 6.59
C ILE A 28 -1.94 0.41 7.84
N GLU A 29 -2.70 0.34 8.93
CA GLU A 29 -2.34 0.96 10.20
C GLU A 29 -1.00 0.44 10.73
N GLN A 30 -0.72 -0.87 10.57
CA GLN A 30 0.57 -1.44 10.94
C GLN A 30 1.69 -0.98 10.00
N ILE A 31 1.40 -0.83 8.71
CA ILE A 31 2.36 -0.31 7.74
C ILE A 31 2.73 1.14 8.06
N LYS A 32 1.78 1.94 8.51
CA LYS A 32 2.00 3.35 8.91
C LYS A 32 2.86 3.52 10.15
N THR A 33 3.04 2.48 10.97
CA THR A 33 3.94 2.52 12.13
C THR A 33 5.42 2.31 11.77
N ILE A 34 5.69 1.83 10.56
CA ILE A 34 7.06 1.61 10.09
C ILE A 34 7.71 2.97 9.79
N PRO A 35 8.99 3.17 10.19
CA PRO A 35 9.69 4.42 9.90
C PRO A 35 9.65 4.77 8.43
N ALA A 36 9.13 5.94 8.13
CA ALA A 36 8.95 6.44 6.78
C ALA A 36 10.26 7.00 6.21
N LEU A 37 10.63 6.62 5.00
CA LEU A 37 11.77 7.21 4.32
C LEU A 37 11.42 8.65 3.92
N LEU A 38 12.16 9.63 4.46
CA LEU A 38 11.93 11.06 4.24
C LEU A 38 10.49 11.54 4.57
N GLY A 39 9.82 10.85 5.50
CA GLY A 39 8.44 11.16 5.88
C GLY A 39 7.38 10.55 4.97
N GLU A 40 7.76 9.71 3.99
CA GLU A 40 6.84 9.04 3.09
C GLU A 40 6.69 7.57 3.45
N VAL A 41 5.47 7.15 3.82
CA VAL A 41 5.13 5.74 4.08
C VAL A 41 5.05 5.00 2.75
N ASP A 42 5.98 4.08 2.52
CA ASP A 42 6.02 3.28 1.30
C ASP A 42 5.55 1.85 1.56
N VAL A 43 4.46 1.46 0.89
CA VAL A 43 3.84 0.14 1.02
C VAL A 43 4.80 -0.97 0.56
N SER A 44 5.54 -0.76 -0.52
CA SER A 44 6.49 -1.76 -1.02
C SER A 44 7.65 -1.98 -0.05
N LYS A 45 8.13 -0.93 0.61
CA LYS A 45 9.15 -1.05 1.65
C LYS A 45 8.64 -1.83 2.87
N ALA A 46 7.40 -1.60 3.25
CA ALA A 46 6.78 -2.39 4.32
C ALA A 46 6.67 -3.88 3.97
N ILE A 47 6.34 -4.20 2.73
CA ILE A 47 6.26 -5.60 2.25
C ILE A 47 7.64 -6.27 2.31
N GLN A 48 8.72 -5.54 2.01
CA GLN A 48 10.09 -6.05 2.09
C GLN A 48 10.50 -6.49 3.50
N LEU A 49 9.82 -6.02 4.55
CA LEU A 49 10.05 -6.42 5.93
C LEU A 49 9.32 -7.72 6.33
N LEU A 50 8.45 -8.24 5.46
CA LEU A 50 7.69 -9.44 5.77
C LEU A 50 8.56 -10.71 5.73
N PRO A 51 8.29 -11.71 6.59
CA PRO A 51 9.03 -12.96 6.59
C PRO A 51 9.05 -13.65 5.23
N GLY A 52 10.23 -14.04 4.74
CA GLY A 52 10.41 -14.70 3.44
C GLY A 52 10.29 -13.79 2.21
N VAL A 53 10.38 -12.49 2.44
CA VAL A 53 10.55 -11.46 1.41
C VAL A 53 11.95 -10.88 1.56
N GLN A 54 12.64 -10.71 0.44
CA GLN A 54 13.94 -10.05 0.39
C GLN A 54 13.83 -8.77 -0.43
N SER A 55 14.46 -7.71 0.04
CA SER A 55 14.52 -6.45 -0.68
C SER A 55 15.45 -6.55 -1.89
N SER A 56 15.11 -5.84 -2.95
CA SER A 56 16.04 -5.52 -4.02
C SER A 56 16.83 -4.27 -3.60
N GLU A 57 18.15 -4.32 -3.67
CA GLU A 57 18.98 -3.17 -3.33
C GLU A 57 18.63 -1.95 -4.20
N GLY A 58 18.37 -0.82 -3.54
CA GLY A 58 18.07 0.45 -4.21
C GLY A 58 16.75 0.52 -4.97
N SER A 59 15.85 -0.47 -4.82
CA SER A 59 14.59 -0.56 -5.56
C SER A 59 13.42 -0.90 -4.65
N SER A 60 12.19 -0.57 -5.06
CA SER A 60 10.95 -1.03 -4.44
C SER A 60 10.57 -2.47 -4.83
N GLY A 61 11.35 -3.11 -5.70
CA GLY A 61 11.19 -4.51 -6.05
C GLY A 61 11.44 -5.43 -4.86
N PHE A 62 10.85 -6.59 -4.87
CA PHE A 62 11.03 -7.60 -3.82
C PHE A 62 11.08 -9.01 -4.40
N TYR A 63 11.88 -9.84 -3.74
CA TYR A 63 12.03 -11.26 -4.05
C TYR A 63 11.24 -12.07 -3.03
N VAL A 64 10.47 -13.04 -3.50
CA VAL A 64 9.72 -13.92 -2.62
C VAL A 64 10.15 -15.36 -2.87
N ARG A 65 10.66 -16.02 -1.83
CA ARG A 65 11.12 -17.43 -1.91
C ARG A 65 12.06 -17.69 -3.10
N GLY A 66 12.94 -16.75 -3.41
CA GLY A 66 13.90 -16.87 -4.52
C GLY A 66 13.37 -16.48 -5.90
N GLY A 67 12.07 -16.16 -6.03
CA GLY A 67 11.53 -15.65 -7.30
C GLY A 67 11.75 -14.13 -7.41
N GLY A 68 12.09 -13.67 -8.62
CA GLY A 68 12.40 -12.28 -8.93
C GLY A 68 11.18 -11.34 -8.88
N PRO A 69 11.42 -10.03 -8.92
CA PRO A 69 10.35 -9.02 -8.89
C PRO A 69 9.33 -9.17 -10.02
N ASP A 70 9.77 -9.60 -11.19
CA ASP A 70 8.94 -9.87 -12.38
C ASP A 70 8.02 -11.09 -12.22
N GLN A 71 8.32 -11.97 -11.25
CA GLN A 71 7.54 -13.17 -10.96
C GLN A 71 6.45 -12.95 -9.91
N ASN A 72 6.31 -11.74 -9.39
CA ASN A 72 5.27 -11.36 -8.45
C ASN A 72 4.06 -10.75 -9.20
N LEU A 73 2.88 -11.22 -8.90
CA LEU A 73 1.63 -10.60 -9.39
C LEU A 73 1.19 -9.53 -8.39
N ILE A 74 1.16 -8.29 -8.83
CA ILE A 74 0.71 -7.17 -8.00
C ILE A 74 -0.66 -6.74 -8.49
N LEU A 75 -1.63 -6.72 -7.57
CA LEU A 75 -3.02 -6.38 -7.85
C LEU A 75 -3.47 -5.21 -6.96
N LEU A 76 -4.05 -4.19 -7.55
CA LEU A 76 -4.76 -3.12 -6.85
C LEU A 76 -6.26 -3.30 -7.09
N ASP A 77 -7.03 -3.58 -6.05
CA ASP A 77 -8.46 -3.93 -6.13
C ASP A 77 -8.74 -5.03 -7.20
N GLY A 78 -7.83 -6.00 -7.32
CA GLY A 78 -7.94 -7.09 -8.29
C GLY A 78 -7.43 -6.79 -9.70
N VAL A 79 -7.02 -5.55 -9.99
CA VAL A 79 -6.48 -5.14 -11.30
C VAL A 79 -4.95 -5.25 -11.28
N PRO A 80 -4.32 -5.90 -12.28
CA PRO A 80 -2.87 -6.02 -12.36
C PRO A 80 -2.17 -4.66 -12.52
N VAL A 81 -1.15 -4.44 -11.69
CA VAL A 81 -0.25 -3.27 -11.77
C VAL A 81 1.10 -3.74 -12.29
N TYR A 82 1.44 -3.32 -13.50
CA TYR A 82 2.69 -3.77 -14.17
C TYR A 82 3.91 -2.99 -13.69
N ASN A 83 3.78 -1.68 -13.50
CA ASN A 83 4.85 -0.84 -12.97
C ASN A 83 4.42 -0.29 -11.61
N ALA A 84 4.92 -0.91 -10.54
CA ALA A 84 4.53 -0.61 -9.18
C ALA A 84 5.42 0.46 -8.50
N SER A 85 6.27 1.14 -9.27
CA SER A 85 7.25 2.06 -8.69
C SER A 85 7.55 3.29 -9.54
N HIS A 86 7.94 4.37 -8.87
CA HIS A 86 8.45 5.61 -9.43
C HIS A 86 9.95 5.77 -9.19
N ILE A 87 10.60 6.62 -9.99
CA ILE A 87 12.02 7.04 -9.85
C ILE A 87 12.94 5.82 -9.66
N GLY A 88 12.93 4.91 -10.64
CA GLY A 88 13.82 3.74 -10.63
C GLY A 88 13.59 2.78 -9.46
N GLY A 89 12.43 2.81 -8.80
CA GLY A 89 12.10 1.92 -7.69
C GLY A 89 12.29 2.52 -6.30
N LEU A 90 12.53 3.81 -6.18
CA LEU A 90 12.67 4.47 -4.87
C LEU A 90 11.34 4.61 -4.14
N PHE A 91 10.25 4.84 -4.87
CA PHE A 91 8.90 5.02 -4.32
C PHE A 91 7.91 4.09 -5.00
N SER A 92 6.97 3.55 -4.24
CA SER A 92 5.85 2.79 -4.80
C SER A 92 4.78 3.73 -5.37
N VAL A 93 4.01 3.24 -6.34
CA VAL A 93 2.83 3.94 -6.87
C VAL A 93 1.66 3.94 -5.88
N PHE A 94 1.77 3.21 -4.78
CA PHE A 94 0.69 3.01 -3.82
C PHE A 94 0.64 4.13 -2.79
N ASN A 95 -0.46 4.88 -2.79
CA ASN A 95 -0.72 5.88 -1.75
C ASN A 95 -1.30 5.19 -0.50
N ALA A 96 -0.50 5.14 0.58
CA ALA A 96 -0.88 4.49 1.84
C ALA A 96 -2.18 5.04 2.45
N ASP A 97 -2.56 6.30 2.14
CA ASP A 97 -3.77 6.90 2.70
C ASP A 97 -5.04 6.38 2.03
N ALA A 98 -4.95 5.91 0.78
CA ALA A 98 -6.05 5.28 0.05
C ALA A 98 -6.15 3.76 0.27
N ILE A 99 -5.18 3.12 0.94
CA ILE A 99 -5.11 1.67 1.10
C ILE A 99 -5.75 1.25 2.43
N LYS A 100 -6.44 0.12 2.42
CA LYS A 100 -7.04 -0.54 3.58
C LYS A 100 -6.17 -1.68 4.08
N THR A 101 -5.81 -2.59 3.19
CA THR A 101 -5.16 -3.86 3.54
C THR A 101 -4.21 -4.29 2.44
N VAL A 102 -3.12 -4.92 2.84
CA VAL A 102 -2.15 -5.54 1.94
C VAL A 102 -2.09 -7.03 2.27
N ARG A 103 -2.29 -7.88 1.27
CA ARG A 103 -2.22 -9.35 1.39
C ARG A 103 -1.15 -9.91 0.49
N LEU A 104 -0.19 -10.59 1.05
CA LEU A 104 0.86 -11.30 0.33
C LEU A 104 0.66 -12.81 0.44
N THR A 105 0.44 -13.48 -0.70
CA THR A 105 0.39 -14.94 -0.78
C THR A 105 1.68 -15.47 -1.41
N LYS A 106 2.43 -16.24 -0.64
CA LYS A 106 3.76 -16.76 -1.03
C LYS A 106 3.67 -18.20 -1.51
N GLY A 107 3.33 -18.40 -2.80
CA GLY A 107 3.11 -19.72 -3.38
C GLY A 107 1.80 -20.39 -2.92
N GLY A 108 1.36 -21.42 -3.62
CA GLY A 108 0.09 -22.09 -3.33
C GLY A 108 -1.13 -21.18 -3.47
N PHE A 109 -1.05 -20.17 -4.32
CA PHE A 109 -2.18 -19.25 -4.56
C PHE A 109 -3.28 -19.93 -5.38
N PRO A 110 -4.54 -19.53 -5.19
CA PRO A 110 -5.68 -20.07 -5.93
C PRO A 110 -5.51 -19.96 -7.45
N ALA A 111 -6.07 -20.91 -8.20
CA ALA A 111 -5.97 -21.00 -9.66
C ALA A 111 -6.46 -19.76 -10.42
N ARG A 112 -7.29 -18.90 -9.78
CA ARG A 112 -7.71 -17.61 -10.33
C ARG A 112 -6.56 -16.61 -10.54
N PHE A 113 -5.44 -16.81 -9.85
CA PHE A 113 -4.24 -15.99 -10.00
C PHE A 113 -3.22 -16.71 -10.87
N GLY A 114 -3.21 -16.39 -12.16
CA GLY A 114 -2.26 -16.94 -13.13
C GLY A 114 -1.21 -15.91 -13.57
N GLY A 115 -0.27 -16.39 -14.40
CA GLY A 115 0.68 -15.54 -15.10
C GLY A 115 1.91 -15.09 -14.30
N ARG A 116 2.04 -15.50 -13.03
CA ARG A 116 3.22 -15.27 -12.18
C ARG A 116 3.52 -16.51 -11.34
N LEU A 117 4.79 -16.67 -10.94
CA LEU A 117 5.29 -17.93 -10.37
C LEU A 117 5.62 -17.84 -8.89
N SER A 118 5.98 -16.68 -8.37
CA SER A 118 6.52 -16.51 -7.03
C SER A 118 5.48 -16.15 -5.98
N SER A 119 4.79 -15.04 -6.18
CA SER A 119 3.80 -14.57 -5.21
C SER A 119 2.67 -13.78 -5.84
N VAL A 120 1.60 -13.58 -5.05
CA VAL A 120 0.50 -12.68 -5.36
C VAL A 120 0.39 -11.65 -4.24
N LEU A 121 0.60 -10.38 -4.59
CA LEU A 121 0.40 -9.23 -3.73
C LEU A 121 -0.93 -8.58 -4.08
N GLN A 122 -1.88 -8.62 -3.17
CA GLN A 122 -3.17 -7.95 -3.31
C GLN A 122 -3.19 -6.73 -2.40
N ILE A 123 -3.50 -5.59 -2.97
CA ILE A 123 -3.63 -4.31 -2.30
C ILE A 123 -5.08 -3.88 -2.46
N ASP A 124 -5.80 -3.81 -1.35
CA ASP A 124 -7.20 -3.37 -1.35
C ASP A 124 -7.27 -1.91 -0.92
N MET A 125 -7.95 -1.10 -1.70
CA MET A 125 -8.24 0.28 -1.38
C MET A 125 -9.32 0.39 -0.31
N LYS A 126 -9.31 1.52 0.42
CA LYS A 126 -10.41 1.87 1.31
C LYS A 126 -11.69 2.07 0.52
N GLU A 127 -12.80 1.75 1.14
CA GLU A 127 -14.11 2.26 0.75
C GLU A 127 -14.28 3.66 1.35
N GLY A 128 -14.91 4.57 0.63
CA GLY A 128 -15.19 5.90 1.18
C GLY A 128 -16.17 5.85 2.36
N ASN A 129 -16.21 6.91 3.13
CA ASN A 129 -17.14 7.02 4.26
C ASN A 129 -18.59 7.18 3.74
N MET A 130 -19.49 6.28 4.16
CA MET A 130 -20.90 6.29 3.73
C MET A 130 -21.77 7.28 4.54
N LYS A 131 -21.25 7.84 5.63
CA LYS A 131 -22.05 8.64 6.57
C LYS A 131 -21.75 10.11 6.52
N GLU A 132 -20.48 10.48 6.38
CA GLU A 132 -20.00 11.85 6.48
C GLU A 132 -18.83 12.11 5.53
N PHE A 133 -18.66 13.37 5.14
CA PHE A 133 -17.48 13.80 4.40
C PHE A 133 -16.29 13.92 5.33
N ARG A 134 -15.16 13.39 4.91
CA ARG A 134 -13.87 13.51 5.58
C ARG A 134 -12.80 13.93 4.59
N GLY A 135 -11.82 14.65 5.07
CA GLY A 135 -10.66 15.03 4.27
C GLY A 135 -9.42 15.07 5.14
N ASP A 136 -8.35 14.50 4.62
CA ASP A 136 -7.02 14.51 5.23
C ASP A 136 -6.04 15.18 4.27
N ALA A 137 -5.28 16.13 4.77
CA ALA A 137 -4.22 16.78 4.02
C ALA A 137 -2.90 16.68 4.80
N THR A 138 -1.86 16.22 4.13
CA THR A 138 -0.53 16.09 4.69
C THR A 138 0.48 16.81 3.80
N ILE A 139 1.33 17.63 4.40
CA ILE A 139 2.47 18.27 3.74
C ILE A 139 3.73 17.75 4.43
N GLY A 140 4.49 16.95 3.70
CA GLY A 140 5.78 16.40 4.13
C GLY A 140 6.95 17.14 3.50
N LEU A 141 8.17 16.69 3.82
CA LEU A 141 9.40 17.27 3.28
C LEU A 141 9.50 17.12 1.76
N ILE A 142 9.11 15.96 1.23
CA ILE A 142 9.30 15.60 -0.19
C ILE A 142 7.98 15.35 -0.92
N SER A 143 6.84 15.33 -0.22
CA SER A 143 5.54 15.03 -0.82
C SER A 143 4.41 15.78 -0.12
N SER A 144 3.35 16.04 -0.87
CA SER A 144 2.05 16.49 -0.35
C SER A 144 0.98 15.49 -0.77
N LYS A 145 0.02 15.25 0.13
CA LYS A 145 -1.09 14.33 -0.06
C LYS A 145 -2.40 15.00 0.29
N LEU A 146 -3.42 14.64 -0.43
CA LEU A 146 -4.80 15.02 -0.15
C LEU A 146 -5.69 13.81 -0.36
N THR A 147 -6.50 13.50 0.65
CA THR A 147 -7.52 12.44 0.55
C THR A 147 -8.87 13.05 0.91
N LEU A 148 -9.85 12.80 0.07
CA LEU A 148 -11.23 13.21 0.27
C LEU A 148 -12.13 11.98 0.15
N GLU A 149 -13.04 11.81 1.09
CA GLU A 149 -14.01 10.72 1.09
C GLU A 149 -15.37 11.19 1.58
N GLY A 150 -16.41 10.53 1.12
CA GLY A 150 -17.76 10.87 1.57
C GLY A 150 -18.87 10.10 0.87
N PRO A 151 -20.11 10.27 1.32
CA PRO A 151 -21.26 9.65 0.70
C PRO A 151 -21.65 10.36 -0.60
N ILE A 152 -21.90 9.57 -1.66
CA ILE A 152 -22.66 10.03 -2.82
C ILE A 152 -24.16 9.91 -2.51
N PHE A 153 -24.55 8.74 -2.00
CA PHE A 153 -25.87 8.52 -1.43
C PHE A 153 -25.68 7.96 -0.01
N LYS A 154 -26.18 8.68 0.98
CA LYS A 154 -26.03 8.33 2.38
C LYS A 154 -26.42 6.87 2.63
N ASP A 155 -25.56 6.14 3.34
CA ASP A 155 -25.70 4.73 3.71
C ASP A 155 -25.80 3.74 2.52
N LYS A 156 -25.54 4.18 1.28
CA LYS A 156 -25.63 3.32 0.08
C LYS A 156 -24.37 3.34 -0.77
N THR A 157 -23.83 4.51 -1.04
CA THR A 157 -22.72 4.67 -1.96
C THR A 157 -21.78 5.74 -1.43
N SER A 158 -20.50 5.47 -1.44
CA SER A 158 -19.45 6.40 -1.05
C SER A 158 -18.42 6.54 -2.16
N PHE A 159 -17.59 7.55 -2.05
CA PHE A 159 -16.41 7.72 -2.86
C PHE A 159 -15.19 7.98 -1.99
N ILE A 160 -14.02 7.68 -2.51
CA ILE A 160 -12.72 8.13 -2.00
C ILE A 160 -11.87 8.59 -3.18
N VAL A 161 -11.25 9.75 -3.03
CA VAL A 161 -10.26 10.28 -3.97
C VAL A 161 -9.02 10.65 -3.18
N ALA A 162 -7.87 10.11 -3.58
CA ALA A 162 -6.61 10.37 -2.93
C ALA A 162 -5.57 10.79 -3.97
N GLY A 163 -4.97 11.95 -3.76
CA GLY A 163 -3.90 12.49 -4.59
C GLY A 163 -2.60 12.59 -3.80
N ARG A 164 -1.49 12.29 -4.47
CA ARG A 164 -0.13 12.52 -3.94
C ARG A 164 0.71 13.20 -5.01
N ARG A 165 1.48 14.20 -4.61
CA ARG A 165 2.51 14.82 -5.44
C ARG A 165 3.82 14.87 -4.67
N THR A 166 4.90 14.46 -5.30
CA THR A 166 6.25 14.61 -4.77
C THR A 166 6.95 15.80 -5.42
N TYR A 167 7.90 16.37 -4.71
CA TYR A 167 8.76 17.47 -5.15
C TYR A 167 10.21 17.22 -4.68
N ALA A 168 10.69 16.00 -4.88
CA ALA A 168 12.02 15.57 -4.47
C ALA A 168 13.12 16.43 -5.11
N ASP A 169 12.86 17.01 -6.28
CA ASP A 169 13.75 17.94 -6.97
C ASP A 169 14.10 19.18 -6.14
N LEU A 170 13.18 19.70 -5.33
CA LEU A 170 13.46 20.86 -4.47
C LEU A 170 14.56 20.58 -3.44
N PHE A 171 14.69 19.31 -2.99
CA PHE A 171 15.72 18.91 -2.04
C PHE A 171 17.03 18.51 -2.72
N VAL A 172 16.97 17.95 -3.90
CA VAL A 172 18.14 17.43 -4.61
C VAL A 172 18.89 18.51 -5.38
N LYS A 173 18.16 19.46 -5.98
CA LYS A 173 18.74 20.58 -6.77
C LYS A 173 19.84 21.37 -6.06
N PRO A 174 19.73 21.75 -4.77
CA PRO A 174 20.79 22.51 -4.08
C PRO A 174 22.13 21.77 -3.96
N PHE A 175 22.12 20.44 -4.09
CA PHE A 175 23.29 19.58 -3.97
C PHE A 175 23.87 19.15 -5.32
N MET A 176 23.24 19.57 -6.42
CA MET A 176 23.68 19.25 -7.78
C MET A 176 24.46 20.39 -8.43
N PRO A 177 25.39 20.07 -9.35
CA PRO A 177 26.04 21.08 -10.19
C PRO A 177 24.99 21.86 -11.01
N GLU A 178 25.19 23.18 -11.18
CA GLU A 178 24.27 24.06 -11.92
C GLU A 178 24.01 23.62 -13.37
N SER A 179 24.91 22.79 -13.93
CA SER A 179 24.75 22.23 -15.27
C SER A 179 23.78 21.06 -15.39
N THR A 180 23.22 20.58 -14.26
CA THR A 180 22.35 19.40 -14.25
C THR A 180 20.88 19.82 -14.09
N ASP A 181 20.14 19.84 -15.19
CA ASP A 181 18.69 20.09 -15.17
C ASP A 181 17.95 18.79 -14.86
N LEU A 182 17.93 18.40 -13.57
CA LEU A 182 17.23 17.21 -13.09
C LEU A 182 15.88 17.60 -12.49
N THR A 183 14.83 17.08 -13.07
CA THR A 183 13.47 17.25 -12.57
C THR A 183 12.97 15.91 -12.00
N LEU A 184 12.83 15.82 -10.66
CA LEU A 184 12.38 14.61 -9.96
C LEU A 184 11.06 14.89 -9.26
N TYR A 185 9.98 14.72 -9.97
CA TYR A 185 8.64 14.73 -9.39
C TYR A 185 7.77 13.63 -10.00
N PHE A 186 6.79 13.20 -9.25
CA PHE A 186 5.71 12.38 -9.74
C PHE A 186 4.42 12.72 -9.00
N TYR A 187 3.31 12.30 -9.54
CA TYR A 187 2.01 12.39 -8.91
C TYR A 187 1.23 11.11 -9.11
N ASP A 188 0.44 10.76 -8.12
CA ASP A 188 -0.49 9.64 -8.16
C ASP A 188 -1.88 10.14 -7.83
N LEU A 189 -2.86 9.61 -8.53
CA LEU A 189 -4.27 9.84 -8.27
C LEU A 189 -4.98 8.50 -8.18
N ASN A 190 -5.68 8.27 -7.08
CA ASN A 190 -6.50 7.10 -6.85
C ASN A 190 -7.93 7.54 -6.61
N ALA A 191 -8.89 6.85 -7.21
CA ALA A 191 -10.31 7.08 -7.01
C ALA A 191 -11.07 5.77 -7.00
N LYS A 192 -12.06 5.67 -6.12
CA LYS A 192 -12.94 4.52 -5.99
C LYS A 192 -14.36 4.95 -5.64
#